data_e4c993e9379c791a58d3ffc116f20ee8
#
_entry.id   e4c993e9379c791a58d3ffc116f20ee8
#
_cell.length_a   1.000
_cell.length_b   1.000
_cell.length_c   1.000
_cell.angle_alpha   90.00
_cell.angle_beta   90.00
_cell.angle_gamma   90.00
#
_symmetry.space_group_name_H-M   'P 1'
#
loop_
_entity.id
_entity.type
_entity.pdbx_description
1 polymer ?
#
loop_
_entity_poly.entity_id
_entity_poly.type
_entity_poly.pdbx_seq_one_letter_code
_entity_poly.pdbx_strand_id
1 'polypeptide(L)'
;MTLLLEFREKLKNFYAEYSLFLQPLLKFLLAMVIFKGINWYLPFVKPLDNIFVLLVMALICSILPLNTIVLFGCILIIGQCYGVGIEVAGFALCLFLIMIILYIRFTPGDAIVLLLTPLAFRLGIPCAVPIGYGLTRSPVSAVSAGFGVIVYYFLDLVHNSAEVLEGTDPEQMA
;
A
#
# COMPACT_ATOMS: atom_id res chain seq x y z
N MET A 1 33.36 -15.84 8.88
CA MET A 1 32.19 -15.49 9.72
C MET A 1 32.33 -14.13 10.41
N THR A 2 33.54 -13.66 10.70
CA THR A 2 33.82 -12.36 11.32
C THR A 2 33.43 -11.16 10.47
N LEU A 3 33.66 -11.20 9.15
CA LEU A 3 33.35 -10.12 8.20
C LEU A 3 31.84 -9.76 8.14
N LEU A 4 30.98 -10.77 8.18
CA LEU A 4 29.52 -10.57 8.20
C LEU A 4 29.02 -9.98 9.52
N LEU A 5 29.66 -10.36 10.64
CA LEU A 5 29.34 -9.82 11.97
C LEU A 5 29.82 -8.36 12.10
N GLU A 6 31.01 -8.05 11.63
CA GLU A 6 31.54 -6.68 11.58
C GLU A 6 30.71 -5.75 10.68
N PHE A 7 30.27 -6.26 9.55
CA PHE A 7 29.39 -5.52 8.64
C PHE A 7 28.02 -5.25 9.28
N ARG A 8 27.47 -6.24 9.99
CA ARG A 8 26.23 -6.08 10.74
C ARG A 8 26.37 -5.08 11.88
N GLU A 9 27.47 -5.11 12.62
CA GLU A 9 27.72 -4.17 13.72
C GLU A 9 27.95 -2.75 13.19
N LYS A 10 28.70 -2.57 12.11
CA LYS A 10 28.87 -1.27 11.45
C LYS A 10 27.55 -0.70 10.94
N LEU A 11 26.70 -1.53 10.32
CA LEU A 11 25.36 -1.13 9.89
C LEU A 11 24.47 -0.77 11.08
N LYS A 12 24.53 -1.53 12.17
CA LYS A 12 23.73 -1.28 13.36
C LYS A 12 24.17 0.00 14.08
N ASN A 13 25.47 0.26 14.16
CA ASN A 13 26.02 1.48 14.76
C ASN A 13 25.71 2.70 13.88
N PHE A 14 25.87 2.59 12.55
CA PHE A 14 25.48 3.62 11.60
C PHE A 14 23.99 3.94 11.68
N TYR A 15 23.15 2.90 11.77
CA TYR A 15 21.70 3.06 11.96
C TYR A 15 21.36 3.72 13.30
N ALA A 16 22.06 3.38 14.39
CA ALA A 16 21.84 3.98 15.69
C ALA A 16 22.25 5.46 15.74
N GLU A 17 23.35 5.82 15.09
CA GLU A 17 23.90 7.17 15.08
C GLU A 17 23.06 8.13 14.18
N TYR A 18 22.55 7.63 13.05
CA TYR A 18 21.74 8.40 12.11
C TYR A 18 20.24 8.05 12.14
N SER A 19 19.77 7.38 13.19
CA SER A 19 18.38 6.91 13.30
C SER A 19 17.34 8.02 13.14
N LEU A 20 17.65 9.23 13.63
CA LEU A 20 16.79 10.41 13.52
C LEU A 20 16.53 10.86 12.06
N PHE A 21 17.51 10.67 11.18
CA PHE A 21 17.40 11.03 9.75
C PHE A 21 17.02 9.83 8.88
N LEU A 22 17.54 8.65 9.23
CA LEU A 22 17.37 7.43 8.44
C LEU A 22 15.94 6.89 8.52
N GLN A 23 15.32 6.99 9.69
CA GLN A 23 13.92 6.54 9.89
C GLN A 23 12.92 7.31 9.03
N PRO A 24 12.88 8.66 9.02
CA PRO A 24 11.96 9.38 8.15
C PRO A 24 12.29 9.21 6.66
N LEU A 25 13.58 9.08 6.31
CA LEU A 25 13.99 8.83 4.93
C LEU A 25 13.50 7.47 4.41
N LEU A 26 13.65 6.41 5.22
CA LEU A 26 13.16 5.08 4.87
C LEU A 26 11.63 5.03 4.76
N LYS A 27 10.91 5.72 5.67
CA LYS A 27 9.45 5.84 5.61
C LYS A 27 9.00 6.60 4.36
N PHE A 28 9.69 7.67 4.00
CA PHE A 28 9.44 8.44 2.80
C PHE A 28 9.60 7.58 1.53
N LEU A 29 10.72 6.86 1.43
CA LEU A 29 11.02 5.98 0.29
C LEU A 29 9.97 4.88 0.17
N LEU A 30 9.62 4.24 1.29
CA LEU A 30 8.61 3.19 1.35
C LEU A 30 7.23 3.72 0.97
N ALA A 31 6.82 4.88 1.50
CA ALA A 31 5.56 5.53 1.14
C ALA A 31 5.51 5.87 -0.35
N MET A 32 6.61 6.40 -0.90
CA MET A 32 6.71 6.75 -2.31
C MET A 32 6.58 5.54 -3.23
N VAL A 33 7.23 4.42 -2.88
CA VAL A 33 7.12 3.16 -3.63
C VAL A 33 5.69 2.63 -3.61
N ILE A 34 5.04 2.63 -2.43
CA ILE A 34 3.66 2.16 -2.28
C ILE A 34 2.69 3.05 -3.06
N PHE A 35 2.75 4.36 -2.91
CA PHE A 35 1.83 5.29 -3.57
C PHE A 35 2.01 5.29 -5.09
N LYS A 36 3.26 5.24 -5.57
CA LYS A 36 3.53 5.09 -6.99
C LYS A 36 3.03 3.74 -7.53
N GLY A 37 3.18 2.66 -6.75
CA GLY A 37 2.65 1.35 -7.10
C GLY A 37 1.13 1.35 -7.22
N ILE A 38 0.42 2.01 -6.31
CA ILE A 38 -1.05 2.16 -6.36
C ILE A 38 -1.46 2.94 -7.61
N ASN A 39 -0.84 4.09 -7.89
CA ASN A 39 -1.17 4.90 -9.05
C ASN A 39 -0.82 4.21 -10.38
N TRP A 40 0.24 3.42 -10.41
CA TRP A 40 0.56 2.63 -11.60
C TRP A 40 -0.49 1.55 -11.87
N TYR A 41 -1.14 1.06 -10.81
CA TYR A 41 -2.19 0.05 -10.92
C TYR A 41 -3.56 0.65 -11.30
N LEU A 42 -3.88 1.84 -10.77
CA LEU A 42 -5.16 2.52 -10.93
C LEU A 42 -4.94 3.96 -11.44
N PRO A 43 -4.65 4.17 -12.73
CA PRO A 43 -4.41 5.53 -13.26
C PRO A 43 -5.71 6.24 -13.70
N PHE A 44 -6.81 6.12 -12.92
CA PHE A 44 -8.12 6.64 -13.32
C PHE A 44 -8.25 8.15 -13.10
N VAL A 45 -7.62 8.70 -12.06
CA VAL A 45 -7.72 10.13 -11.72
C VAL A 45 -6.40 10.84 -12.00
N LYS A 46 -6.31 11.53 -13.13
CA LYS A 46 -5.12 12.29 -13.57
C LYS A 46 -4.54 13.25 -12.52
N PRO A 47 -5.33 14.03 -11.73
CA PRO A 47 -4.79 14.87 -10.68
C PRO A 47 -4.06 14.12 -9.56
N LEU A 48 -4.49 12.90 -9.23
CA LEU A 48 -3.84 12.07 -8.21
C LEU A 48 -2.60 11.35 -8.72
N ASP A 49 -2.44 11.21 -10.04
CA ASP A 49 -1.24 10.64 -10.66
C ASP A 49 -0.07 11.63 -10.72
N ASN A 50 -0.31 12.88 -10.33
CA ASN A 50 0.72 13.89 -10.33
C ASN A 50 1.80 13.55 -9.30
N ILE A 51 3.05 13.42 -9.76
CA ILE A 51 4.21 13.08 -8.92
C ILE A 51 4.39 14.06 -7.76
N PHE A 52 3.95 15.31 -7.93
CA PHE A 52 4.01 16.33 -6.90
C PHE A 52 3.06 16.00 -5.72
N VAL A 53 1.83 15.56 -6.01
CA VAL A 53 0.85 15.15 -4.99
C VAL A 53 1.36 13.94 -4.21
N LEU A 54 1.91 12.95 -4.92
CA LEU A 54 2.51 11.77 -4.29
C LEU A 54 3.68 12.13 -3.38
N LEU A 55 4.54 13.06 -3.83
CA LEU A 55 5.69 13.50 -3.07
C LEU A 55 5.26 14.22 -1.79
N VAL A 56 4.28 15.10 -1.85
CA VAL A 56 3.73 15.80 -0.68
C VAL A 56 3.11 14.80 0.29
N MET A 57 2.30 13.85 -0.19
CA MET A 57 1.71 12.80 0.64
C MET A 57 2.78 11.92 1.31
N ALA A 58 3.81 11.51 0.56
CA ALA A 58 4.91 10.73 1.10
C ALA A 58 5.72 11.51 2.14
N LEU A 59 5.89 12.82 1.95
CA LEU A 59 6.60 13.68 2.89
C LEU A 59 5.83 13.83 4.20
N ILE A 60 4.51 13.99 4.15
CA ILE A 60 3.64 13.99 5.33
C ILE A 60 3.75 12.65 6.07
N CYS A 61 3.70 11.54 5.34
CA CYS A 61 3.83 10.18 5.91
C CYS A 61 5.22 9.92 6.53
N SER A 62 6.25 10.63 6.10
CA SER A 62 7.61 10.51 6.64
C SER A 62 7.69 10.94 8.11
N ILE A 63 6.93 11.97 8.50
CA ILE A 63 6.90 12.51 9.86
C ILE A 63 5.98 11.68 10.76
N LEU A 64 4.91 11.13 10.19
CA LEU A 64 3.87 10.40 10.91
C LEU A 64 4.27 8.94 11.21
N PRO A 65 3.53 8.24 12.10
CA PRO A 65 3.77 6.81 12.36
C PRO A 65 3.50 5.97 11.12
N LEU A 66 4.13 4.79 11.05
CA LEU A 66 4.02 3.86 9.91
C LEU A 66 2.58 3.49 9.53
N ASN A 67 1.68 3.43 10.50
CA ASN A 67 0.26 3.13 10.27
C ASN A 67 -0.45 4.20 9.42
N THR A 68 0.06 5.41 9.41
CA THR A 68 -0.50 6.52 8.62
C THR A 68 -0.29 6.32 7.12
N ILE A 69 0.79 5.64 6.72
CA ILE A 69 1.05 5.28 5.31
C ILE A 69 -0.12 4.45 4.77
N VAL A 70 -0.63 3.51 5.57
CA VAL A 70 -1.76 2.66 5.19
C VAL A 70 -3.05 3.48 5.05
N LEU A 71 -3.29 4.39 5.98
CA LEU A 71 -4.47 5.24 5.92
C LEU A 71 -4.46 6.12 4.67
N PHE A 72 -3.34 6.77 4.36
CA PHE A 72 -3.19 7.56 3.14
C PHE A 72 -3.25 6.69 1.87
N GLY A 73 -2.71 5.47 1.91
CA GLY A 73 -2.83 4.50 0.82
C GLY A 73 -4.29 4.11 0.54
N CYS A 74 -5.08 3.85 1.59
CA CYS A 74 -6.51 3.57 1.46
C CYS A 74 -7.27 4.77 0.89
N ILE A 75 -7.00 5.99 1.38
CA ILE A 75 -7.61 7.22 0.86
C ILE A 75 -7.28 7.39 -0.63
N LEU A 76 -6.05 7.14 -1.03
CA LEU A 76 -5.60 7.24 -2.41
C LEU A 76 -6.32 6.22 -3.30
N ILE A 77 -6.46 4.96 -2.85
CA ILE A 77 -7.21 3.93 -3.58
C ILE A 77 -8.69 4.33 -3.72
N ILE A 78 -9.33 4.80 -2.65
CA ILE A 78 -10.73 5.26 -2.70
C ILE A 78 -10.87 6.45 -3.67
N GLY A 79 -9.92 7.39 -3.67
CA GLY A 79 -9.89 8.51 -4.60
C GLY A 79 -9.76 8.07 -6.06
N GLN A 80 -8.95 7.05 -6.33
CA GLN A 80 -8.84 6.46 -7.67
C GLN A 80 -10.12 5.72 -8.07
N CYS A 81 -10.74 4.95 -7.16
CA CYS A 81 -12.02 4.28 -7.40
C CYS A 81 -13.16 5.27 -7.67
N TYR A 82 -13.08 6.49 -7.09
CA TYR A 82 -14.06 7.55 -7.39
C TYR A 82 -14.01 8.01 -8.85
N GLY A 83 -12.83 7.94 -9.47
CA GLY A 83 -12.66 8.23 -10.91
C GLY A 83 -13.38 7.24 -11.82
N VAL A 84 -13.59 6.00 -11.36
CA VAL A 84 -14.32 4.96 -12.11
C VAL A 84 -15.83 5.10 -11.90
N GLY A 85 -16.27 5.38 -10.67
CA GLY A 85 -17.67 5.56 -10.33
C GLY A 85 -17.89 5.72 -8.83
N ILE A 86 -18.93 6.46 -8.47
CA ILE A 86 -19.28 6.71 -7.06
C ILE A 86 -19.68 5.41 -6.34
N GLU A 87 -20.26 4.46 -7.07
CA GLU A 87 -20.68 3.16 -6.53
C GLU A 87 -19.46 2.32 -6.16
N VAL A 88 -18.44 2.30 -7.03
CA VAL A 88 -17.18 1.59 -6.81
C VAL A 88 -16.43 2.20 -5.63
N ALA A 89 -16.40 3.53 -5.54
CA ALA A 89 -15.79 4.23 -4.41
C ALA A 89 -16.50 3.94 -3.09
N GLY A 90 -17.83 3.88 -3.08
CA GLY A 90 -18.63 3.53 -1.92
C GLY A 90 -18.38 2.09 -1.44
N PHE A 91 -18.26 1.15 -2.38
CA PHE A 91 -17.91 -0.23 -2.06
C PHE A 91 -16.47 -0.34 -1.52
N ALA A 92 -15.53 0.35 -2.15
CA ALA A 92 -14.14 0.43 -1.69
C ALA A 92 -14.05 0.99 -0.26
N LEU A 93 -14.76 2.07 0.02
CA LEU A 93 -14.80 2.68 1.34
C LEU A 93 -15.33 1.70 2.39
N CYS A 94 -16.43 1.02 2.10
CA CYS A 94 -17.02 0.03 3.00
C CYS A 94 -16.04 -1.13 3.26
N LEU A 95 -15.41 -1.65 2.22
CA LEU A 95 -14.42 -2.73 2.29
C LEU A 95 -13.22 -2.33 3.14
N PHE A 96 -12.64 -1.16 2.88
CA PHE A 96 -11.49 -0.67 3.66
C PHE A 96 -11.85 -0.35 5.11
N LEU A 97 -13.07 0.15 5.37
CA LEU A 97 -13.54 0.43 6.72
C LEU A 97 -13.64 -0.88 7.53
N ILE A 98 -14.24 -1.92 6.96
CA ILE A 98 -14.29 -3.24 7.59
C ILE A 98 -12.88 -3.78 7.84
N MET A 99 -12.00 -3.65 6.85
CA MET A 99 -10.60 -4.09 6.97
C MET A 99 -9.84 -3.34 8.05
N ILE A 100 -9.99 -2.02 8.15
CA ILE A 100 -9.34 -1.21 9.19
C ILE A 100 -9.82 -1.61 10.58
N ILE A 101 -11.12 -1.85 10.76
CA ILE A 101 -11.69 -2.31 12.04
C ILE A 101 -11.10 -3.66 12.43
N LEU A 102 -11.08 -4.61 11.51
CA LEU A 102 -10.50 -5.94 11.72
C LEU A 102 -9.00 -5.87 11.97
N TYR A 103 -8.29 -5.02 11.21
CA TYR A 103 -6.86 -4.79 11.36
C TYR A 103 -6.50 -4.26 12.76
N ILE A 104 -7.19 -3.21 13.23
CA ILE A 104 -6.96 -2.65 14.58
C ILE A 104 -7.18 -3.72 15.64
N ARG A 105 -8.12 -4.62 15.43
CA ARG A 105 -8.45 -5.69 16.38
C ARG A 105 -7.41 -6.81 16.42
N PHE A 106 -6.85 -7.21 15.28
CA PHE A 106 -6.00 -8.40 15.17
C PHE A 106 -4.51 -8.11 15.07
N THR A 107 -4.10 -7.09 14.32
CA THR A 107 -2.68 -6.86 13.96
C THR A 107 -2.28 -5.38 13.91
N PRO A 108 -2.33 -4.66 15.03
CA PRO A 108 -2.07 -3.21 15.04
C PRO A 108 -0.62 -2.83 14.66
N GLY A 109 0.30 -3.79 14.53
CA GLY A 109 1.71 -3.56 14.19
C GLY A 109 2.09 -3.82 12.72
N ASP A 110 1.23 -4.46 11.94
CA ASP A 110 1.58 -5.01 10.62
C ASP A 110 0.80 -4.35 9.46
N ALA A 111 0.39 -3.09 9.64
CA ALA A 111 -0.41 -2.33 8.67
C ALA A 111 0.20 -2.29 7.26
N ILE A 112 1.51 -2.19 7.16
CA ILE A 112 2.23 -2.09 5.88
C ILE A 112 1.99 -3.34 5.02
N VAL A 113 1.81 -4.52 5.63
CA VAL A 113 1.57 -5.77 4.90
C VAL A 113 0.33 -5.66 4.02
N LEU A 114 -0.70 -4.98 4.50
CA LEU A 114 -1.96 -4.79 3.78
C LEU A 114 -1.74 -4.11 2.41
N LEU A 115 -0.89 -3.09 2.34
CA LEU A 115 -0.58 -2.39 1.08
C LEU A 115 0.59 -3.01 0.31
N LEU A 116 1.53 -3.65 1.02
CA LEU A 116 2.67 -4.29 0.38
C LEU A 116 2.27 -5.58 -0.34
N THR A 117 1.25 -6.28 0.15
CA THR A 117 0.74 -7.51 -0.48
C THR A 117 0.24 -7.29 -1.91
N PRO A 118 -0.69 -6.36 -2.21
CA PRO A 118 -1.12 -6.12 -3.58
C PRO A 118 0.02 -5.67 -4.49
N LEU A 119 0.99 -4.92 -3.97
CA LEU A 119 2.17 -4.53 -4.73
C LEU A 119 3.06 -5.74 -5.08
N ALA A 120 3.26 -6.67 -4.15
CA ALA A 120 4.01 -7.90 -4.39
C ALA A 120 3.33 -8.83 -5.40
N PHE A 121 2.00 -8.91 -5.37
CA PHE A 121 1.22 -9.64 -6.40
C PHE A 121 1.47 -9.05 -7.78
N ARG A 122 1.50 -7.73 -7.91
CA ARG A 122 1.77 -7.04 -9.16
C ARG A 122 3.19 -7.28 -9.68
N LEU A 123 4.17 -7.36 -8.76
CA LEU A 123 5.57 -7.68 -9.10
C LEU A 123 5.80 -9.15 -9.44
N GLY A 124 4.76 -10.00 -9.41
CA GLY A 124 4.86 -11.42 -9.68
C GLY A 124 5.49 -12.25 -8.56
N ILE A 125 5.60 -11.68 -7.35
CA ILE A 125 6.18 -12.35 -6.18
C ILE A 125 5.15 -12.42 -5.04
N PRO A 126 3.98 -13.07 -5.25
CA PRO A 126 2.88 -13.06 -4.28
C PRO A 126 3.25 -13.70 -2.94
N CYS A 127 4.09 -14.73 -2.97
CA CYS A 127 4.47 -15.47 -1.77
C CYS A 127 5.51 -14.76 -0.90
N ALA A 128 6.21 -13.74 -1.42
CA ALA A 128 7.30 -13.09 -0.72
C ALA A 128 6.83 -12.38 0.57
N VAL A 129 5.67 -11.72 0.52
CA VAL A 129 5.14 -10.97 1.66
C VAL A 129 4.62 -11.90 2.76
N PRO A 130 3.72 -12.87 2.50
CA PRO A 130 3.24 -13.76 3.54
C PRO A 130 4.34 -14.66 4.13
N ILE A 131 5.30 -15.13 3.31
CA ILE A 131 6.43 -15.92 3.81
C ILE A 131 7.38 -15.06 4.63
N GLY A 132 7.77 -13.88 4.14
CA GLY A 132 8.68 -12.98 4.85
C GLY A 132 8.13 -12.54 6.20
N TYR A 133 6.88 -12.18 6.27
CA TYR A 133 6.22 -11.80 7.52
C TYR A 133 5.91 -12.99 8.42
N GLY A 134 5.51 -14.13 7.86
CA GLY A 134 5.25 -15.36 8.62
C GLY A 134 6.49 -15.91 9.32
N LEU A 135 7.68 -15.73 8.73
CA LEU A 135 8.96 -16.15 9.32
C LEU A 135 9.51 -15.16 10.35
N THR A 136 9.23 -13.85 10.18
CA THR A 136 9.80 -12.80 11.02
C THR A 136 8.90 -12.38 12.18
N ARG A 137 7.61 -12.65 12.08
CA ARG A 137 6.60 -12.21 13.05
C ARG A 137 5.66 -13.34 13.49
N SER A 138 4.62 -12.99 14.22
CA SER A 138 3.60 -13.91 14.73
C SER A 138 2.75 -14.53 13.60
N PRO A 139 2.20 -15.76 13.78
CA PRO A 139 1.24 -16.35 12.85
C PRO A 139 0.00 -15.48 12.56
N VAL A 140 -0.32 -14.57 13.49
CA VAL A 140 -1.42 -13.60 13.32
C VAL A 140 -1.16 -12.62 12.18
N SER A 141 0.11 -12.38 11.80
CA SER A 141 0.47 -11.56 10.62
C SER A 141 -0.03 -12.15 9.30
N ALA A 142 -0.33 -13.45 9.25
CA ALA A 142 -0.96 -14.09 8.11
C ALA A 142 -2.36 -13.51 7.81
N VAL A 143 -3.07 -13.04 8.83
CA VAL A 143 -4.39 -12.39 8.68
C VAL A 143 -4.24 -11.08 7.89
N SER A 144 -3.22 -10.27 8.21
CA SER A 144 -2.94 -9.03 7.46
C SER A 144 -2.57 -9.30 6.01
N ALA A 145 -1.81 -10.37 5.74
CA ALA A 145 -1.50 -10.78 4.37
C ALA A 145 -2.77 -11.24 3.63
N GLY A 146 -3.67 -11.98 4.30
CA GLY A 146 -4.96 -12.37 3.74
C GLY A 146 -5.82 -11.16 3.35
N PHE A 147 -5.87 -10.12 4.17
CA PHE A 147 -6.54 -8.88 3.82
C PHE A 147 -5.90 -8.18 2.62
N GLY A 148 -4.56 -8.19 2.53
CA GLY A 148 -3.86 -7.66 1.37
C GLY A 148 -4.20 -8.41 0.06
N VAL A 149 -4.43 -9.72 0.14
CA VAL A 149 -4.90 -10.53 -1.00
C VAL A 149 -6.30 -10.11 -1.43
N ILE A 150 -7.21 -9.88 -0.48
CA ILE A 150 -8.57 -9.39 -0.78
C ILE A 150 -8.50 -8.02 -1.47
N VAL A 151 -7.65 -7.12 -0.97
CA VAL A 151 -7.43 -5.81 -1.62
C VAL A 151 -6.93 -5.98 -3.05
N TYR A 152 -5.97 -6.88 -3.27
CA TYR A 152 -5.45 -7.14 -4.61
C TYR A 152 -6.55 -7.59 -5.58
N TYR A 153 -7.33 -8.61 -5.22
CA TYR A 153 -8.41 -9.10 -6.08
C TYR A 153 -9.52 -8.05 -6.30
N PHE A 154 -9.80 -7.23 -5.29
CA PHE A 154 -10.72 -6.11 -5.43
C PHE A 154 -10.18 -5.08 -6.44
N LEU A 155 -8.91 -4.70 -6.33
CA LEU A 155 -8.29 -3.76 -7.27
C LEU A 155 -8.22 -4.32 -8.69
N ASP A 156 -7.95 -5.61 -8.83
CA ASP A 156 -7.94 -6.30 -10.12
C ASP A 156 -9.33 -6.32 -10.76
N LEU A 157 -10.36 -6.57 -9.96
CA LEU A 157 -11.74 -6.50 -10.41
C LEU A 157 -12.13 -5.08 -10.85
N VAL A 158 -11.74 -4.06 -10.10
CA VAL A 158 -12.00 -2.65 -10.45
C VAL A 158 -11.27 -2.28 -11.74
N HIS A 159 -10.01 -2.70 -11.89
CA HIS A 159 -9.23 -2.43 -13.10
C HIS A 159 -9.86 -3.04 -14.34
N ASN A 160 -10.24 -4.31 -14.28
CA ASN A 160 -10.89 -5.02 -15.38
C ASN A 160 -12.30 -4.48 -15.68
N SER A 161 -13.05 -4.05 -14.63
CA SER A 161 -14.38 -3.49 -14.81
C SER A 161 -14.36 -2.07 -15.36
N ALA A 162 -13.31 -1.29 -15.07
CA ALA A 162 -13.16 0.06 -15.59
C ALA A 162 -13.00 0.07 -17.12
N GLU A 163 -12.24 -0.88 -17.69
CA GLU A 163 -12.10 -1.03 -19.13
C GLU A 163 -13.46 -1.30 -19.83
N VAL A 164 -14.36 -2.02 -19.15
CA VAL A 164 -15.70 -2.31 -19.66
C VAL A 164 -16.64 -1.10 -19.51
N LEU A 165 -16.51 -0.34 -18.43
CA LEU A 165 -17.34 0.83 -18.13
C LEU A 165 -16.92 2.06 -18.97
N GLU A 166 -15.64 2.27 -19.25
CA GLU A 166 -15.17 3.30 -20.18
C GLU A 166 -15.60 3.01 -21.64
N GLY A 167 -15.79 1.72 -22.00
CA GLY A 167 -16.33 1.34 -23.30
C GLY A 167 -17.84 1.53 -23.45
N THR A 168 -18.54 1.91 -22.38
CA THR A 168 -20.02 2.10 -22.36
C THR A 168 -20.38 3.58 -22.15
N ASP A 169 -19.64 4.50 -22.73
CA ASP A 169 -20.03 5.91 -22.74
C ASP A 169 -21.37 6.07 -23.47
N PRO A 170 -22.40 6.62 -22.80
CA PRO A 170 -23.74 6.77 -23.38
C PRO A 170 -23.80 7.75 -24.57
N GLU A 171 -22.72 8.47 -24.87
CA GLU A 171 -22.68 9.38 -26.04
C GLU A 171 -22.50 8.67 -27.39
N GLN A 172 -22.25 7.36 -27.41
CA GLN A 172 -22.20 6.61 -28.69
C GLN A 172 -23.51 5.90 -29.04
N MET A 173 -24.56 6.09 -28.27
CA MET A 173 -25.90 5.56 -28.55
C MET A 173 -26.92 6.62 -28.98
N ALA A 174 -26.50 7.81 -29.40
CA ALA A 174 -27.40 8.84 -29.94
C ALA A 174 -27.19 9.03 -31.46
#